data_a0aa2c0602f779c6396d92111391d73d
#
_entry.id   a0aa2c0602f779c6396d92111391d73d
#
_cell.length_a   1.000
_cell.length_b   1.000
_cell.length_c   1.000
_cell.angle_alpha   90.00
_cell.angle_beta   90.00
_cell.angle_gamma   90.00
#
_symmetry.space_group_name_H-M   'P 1'
#
loop_
_entity.id
_entity.type
_entity.pdbx_description
1 polymer ?
#
loop_
_entity_poly.entity_id
_entity_poly.type
_entity_poly.pdbx_seq_one_letter_code
_entity_poly.pdbx_strand_id
1 'polypeptide(L)'
;MKIGILSDTHMIKECIDKTIPYLKDCDLIIHAGDNFSDSKYIHNMSKVGIMAVKGNCDFDNVEDELIFDIEDKVIFLCHGDKYNVKYGLDEIEAKAKSIDADIVIFGHTHTPLNFKKDNIIYLNPGSVSLPRGVDYKSFSIMNLENDNIKIEQIR
;
A
#
# COMPACT_ATOMS: atom_id res chain seq x y z
N MET A 1 0.13 5.13 -15.81
CA MET A 1 0.53 3.88 -15.12
C MET A 1 -0.58 3.40 -14.18
N LYS A 2 -0.94 2.10 -14.20
CA LYS A 2 -1.96 1.50 -13.33
C LYS A 2 -1.28 0.67 -12.24
N ILE A 3 -1.57 0.95 -10.97
CA ILE A 3 -0.86 0.39 -9.82
C ILE A 3 -1.86 -0.27 -8.87
N GLY A 4 -1.66 -1.55 -8.56
CA GLY A 4 -2.41 -2.26 -7.53
C GLY A 4 -1.75 -2.06 -6.17
N ILE A 5 -2.52 -1.71 -5.14
CA ILE A 5 -1.98 -1.39 -3.80
C ILE A 5 -2.69 -2.24 -2.75
N LEU A 6 -1.92 -3.06 -2.04
CA LEU A 6 -2.39 -3.95 -0.98
C LEU A 6 -1.58 -3.75 0.31
N SER A 7 -2.15 -4.19 1.42
CA SER A 7 -1.49 -4.29 2.72
C SER A 7 -2.18 -5.33 3.59
N ASP A 8 -1.51 -5.78 4.64
CA ASP A 8 -2.11 -6.56 5.73
C ASP A 8 -2.85 -7.82 5.19
N THR A 9 -2.16 -8.60 4.37
CA THR A 9 -2.70 -9.80 3.69
C THR A 9 -2.76 -11.04 4.58
N HIS A 10 -1.89 -11.11 5.60
CA HIS A 10 -1.89 -12.08 6.69
C HIS A 10 -2.03 -13.55 6.26
N MET A 11 -1.36 -13.96 5.16
CA MET A 11 -1.29 -15.34 4.64
C MET A 11 -2.66 -15.94 4.26
N ILE A 12 -3.71 -15.13 4.11
CA ILE A 12 -5.04 -15.63 3.75
C ILE A 12 -5.18 -15.69 2.22
N LYS A 13 -4.64 -16.75 1.63
CA LYS A 13 -4.55 -16.92 0.16
C LYS A 13 -5.89 -16.78 -0.53
N GLU A 14 -6.97 -17.30 0.02
CA GLU A 14 -8.32 -17.17 -0.57
C GLU A 14 -8.75 -15.71 -0.77
N CYS A 15 -8.32 -14.83 0.15
CA CYS A 15 -8.59 -13.39 0.01
C CYS A 15 -7.69 -12.75 -1.04
N ILE A 16 -6.42 -13.14 -1.07
CA ILE A 16 -5.45 -12.67 -2.06
C ILE A 16 -5.88 -13.09 -3.46
N ASP A 17 -6.32 -14.33 -3.64
CA ASP A 17 -6.75 -14.87 -4.94
C ASP A 17 -7.88 -14.05 -5.58
N LYS A 18 -8.78 -13.49 -4.77
CA LYS A 18 -9.85 -12.59 -5.24
C LYS A 18 -9.33 -11.27 -5.80
N THR A 19 -8.13 -10.84 -5.42
CA THR A 19 -7.52 -9.61 -5.95
C THR A 19 -6.80 -9.84 -7.28
N ILE A 20 -6.32 -11.05 -7.52
CA ILE A 20 -5.47 -11.38 -8.68
C ILE A 20 -6.09 -10.98 -10.03
N PRO A 21 -7.40 -11.17 -10.31
CA PRO A 21 -8.01 -10.72 -11.56
C PRO A 21 -7.83 -9.22 -11.84
N TYR A 22 -7.83 -8.39 -10.79
CA TYR A 22 -7.60 -6.94 -10.90
C TYR A 22 -6.13 -6.58 -11.05
N LEU A 23 -5.26 -7.33 -10.36
CA LEU A 23 -3.83 -7.07 -10.30
C LEU A 23 -3.10 -7.45 -11.58
N LYS A 24 -3.59 -8.46 -12.33
CA LYS A 24 -3.02 -8.90 -13.61
C LYS A 24 -2.95 -7.79 -14.66
N ASP A 25 -3.86 -6.84 -14.58
CA ASP A 25 -3.96 -5.72 -15.52
C ASP A 25 -3.23 -4.46 -15.02
N CYS A 26 -2.46 -4.57 -13.94
CA CYS A 26 -1.65 -3.48 -13.40
C CYS A 26 -0.24 -3.51 -14.00
N ASP A 27 0.37 -2.34 -14.09
CA ASP A 27 1.77 -2.18 -14.51
C ASP A 27 2.74 -2.47 -13.36
N LEU A 28 2.30 -2.23 -12.11
CA LEU A 28 3.04 -2.44 -10.89
C LEU A 28 2.09 -2.82 -9.76
N ILE A 29 2.59 -3.58 -8.79
CA ILE A 29 1.91 -3.83 -7.52
C ILE A 29 2.75 -3.27 -6.38
N ILE A 30 2.10 -2.69 -5.37
CA ILE A 30 2.71 -2.22 -4.13
C ILE A 30 2.08 -2.97 -2.96
N HIS A 31 2.92 -3.49 -2.06
CA HIS A 31 2.48 -4.17 -0.84
C HIS A 31 3.08 -3.46 0.39
N ALA A 32 2.23 -2.87 1.21
CA ALA A 32 2.64 -2.06 2.36
C ALA A 32 2.81 -2.85 3.67
N GLY A 33 3.28 -4.10 3.57
CA GLY A 33 3.68 -4.90 4.73
C GLY A 33 2.58 -5.74 5.36
N ASP A 34 2.97 -6.44 6.39
CA ASP A 34 2.31 -7.53 7.10
C ASP A 34 2.00 -8.74 6.22
N ASN A 35 2.92 -9.70 6.38
CA ASN A 35 3.20 -10.87 5.57
C ASN A 35 3.84 -10.54 4.22
N PHE A 36 5.06 -10.02 4.30
CA PHE A 36 5.92 -9.77 3.12
C PHE A 36 6.01 -10.98 2.19
N SER A 37 6.00 -12.21 2.73
CA SER A 37 6.02 -13.44 1.94
C SER A 37 4.85 -13.56 0.97
N ASP A 38 3.71 -12.92 1.26
CA ASP A 38 2.54 -12.89 0.36
C ASP A 38 2.83 -12.11 -0.92
N SER A 39 3.77 -11.15 -0.89
CA SER A 39 4.19 -10.41 -2.07
C SER A 39 4.77 -11.35 -3.15
N LYS A 40 5.53 -12.38 -2.74
CA LYS A 40 6.05 -13.39 -3.66
C LYS A 40 4.94 -14.24 -4.27
N TYR A 41 3.94 -14.60 -3.47
CA TYR A 41 2.76 -15.32 -3.96
C TYR A 41 1.96 -14.48 -4.96
N ILE A 42 1.71 -13.20 -4.64
CA ILE A 42 1.00 -12.26 -5.50
C ILE A 42 1.75 -12.08 -6.83
N HIS A 43 3.07 -11.88 -6.80
CA HIS A 43 3.90 -11.79 -8.00
C HIS A 43 3.78 -13.05 -8.87
N ASN A 44 3.88 -14.23 -8.26
CA ASN A 44 3.79 -15.50 -8.98
C ASN A 44 2.43 -15.72 -9.64
N MET A 45 1.35 -15.26 -9.03
CA MET A 45 -0.02 -15.43 -9.54
C MET A 45 -0.40 -14.35 -10.56
N SER A 46 0.00 -13.11 -10.34
CA SER A 46 -0.32 -11.98 -11.23
C SER A 46 0.62 -11.87 -12.42
N LYS A 47 1.90 -12.27 -12.28
CA LYS A 47 3.02 -12.04 -13.20
C LYS A 47 3.42 -10.56 -13.33
N VAL A 48 2.96 -9.71 -12.44
CA VAL A 48 3.25 -8.28 -12.39
C VAL A 48 4.41 -8.03 -11.41
N GLY A 49 5.27 -7.05 -11.70
CA GLY A 49 6.31 -6.60 -10.79
C GLY A 49 5.73 -6.09 -9.48
N ILE A 50 6.40 -6.35 -8.37
CA ILE A 50 5.91 -5.93 -7.05
C ILE A 50 7.02 -5.23 -6.25
N MET A 51 6.68 -4.10 -5.65
CA MET A 51 7.46 -3.43 -4.62
C MET A 51 6.79 -3.66 -3.28
N ALA A 52 7.56 -4.09 -2.29
CA ALA A 52 7.01 -4.44 -0.99
C ALA A 52 7.97 -4.06 0.14
N VAL A 53 7.40 -3.68 1.27
CA VAL A 53 8.09 -3.49 2.54
C VAL A 53 7.62 -4.54 3.54
N LYS A 54 8.41 -4.76 4.59
CA LYS A 54 7.95 -5.57 5.73
C LYS A 54 7.10 -4.73 6.70
N GLY A 55 6.20 -5.40 7.41
CA GLY A 55 5.47 -4.85 8.54
C GLY A 55 5.96 -5.43 9.87
N ASN A 56 5.26 -5.10 10.95
CA ASN A 56 5.62 -5.56 12.30
C ASN A 56 5.39 -7.07 12.52
N CYS A 57 4.65 -7.74 11.65
CA CYS A 57 4.46 -9.19 11.67
C CYS A 57 5.50 -9.95 10.83
N ASP A 58 6.45 -9.26 10.21
CA ASP A 58 7.44 -9.85 9.30
C ASP A 58 8.82 -9.96 9.96
N PHE A 59 9.48 -11.09 9.72
CA PHE A 59 10.85 -11.36 10.19
C PHE A 59 11.84 -11.42 9.02
N ASP A 60 11.41 -11.10 7.81
CA ASP A 60 12.24 -11.09 6.62
C ASP A 60 13.33 -10.00 6.72
N ASN A 61 14.52 -10.29 6.19
CA ASN A 61 15.60 -9.30 6.09
C ASN A 61 15.43 -8.47 4.82
N VAL A 62 14.42 -7.61 4.84
CA VAL A 62 14.05 -6.69 3.76
C VAL A 62 13.75 -5.31 4.33
N GLU A 63 13.69 -4.30 3.46
CA GLU A 63 13.43 -2.93 3.85
C GLU A 63 12.04 -2.77 4.50
N ASP A 64 11.94 -1.90 5.49
CA ASP A 64 10.69 -1.53 6.16
C ASP A 64 10.11 -0.21 5.64
N GLU A 65 10.89 0.54 4.88
CA GLU A 65 10.44 1.71 4.14
C GLU A 65 11.18 1.83 2.80
N LEU A 66 10.51 2.35 1.79
CA LEU A 66 11.06 2.66 0.49
C LEU A 66 10.66 4.07 0.05
N ILE A 67 11.60 4.77 -0.58
CA ILE A 67 11.36 6.05 -1.25
C ILE A 67 11.78 5.84 -2.71
N PHE A 68 10.86 6.06 -3.63
CA PHE A 68 11.12 5.85 -5.06
C PHE A 68 10.21 6.72 -5.93
N ASP A 69 10.61 6.91 -7.16
CA ASP A 69 9.86 7.71 -8.12
C ASP A 69 9.01 6.81 -9.02
N ILE A 70 7.78 7.21 -9.26
CA ILE A 70 6.92 6.68 -10.32
C ILE A 70 6.48 7.84 -11.18
N GLU A 71 6.86 7.81 -12.46
CA GLU A 71 6.73 8.98 -13.33
C GLU A 71 7.43 10.18 -12.65
N ASP A 72 6.74 11.29 -12.44
CA ASP A 72 7.31 12.47 -11.79
C ASP A 72 6.84 12.62 -10.33
N LYS A 73 6.44 11.51 -9.66
CA LYS A 73 5.91 11.54 -8.29
C LYS A 73 6.81 10.76 -7.33
N VAL A 74 7.17 11.40 -6.24
CA VAL A 74 7.91 10.79 -5.12
C VAL A 74 6.93 9.99 -4.26
N ILE A 75 7.13 8.67 -4.21
CA ILE A 75 6.34 7.74 -3.42
C ILE A 75 7.09 7.37 -2.14
N PHE A 76 6.46 7.55 -1.00
CA PHE A 76 6.91 7.00 0.27
C PHE A 76 6.06 5.79 0.64
N LEU A 77 6.68 4.63 0.71
CA LEU A 77 6.06 3.36 1.09
C LEU A 77 6.62 2.89 2.43
N CYS A 78 5.75 2.62 3.39
CA CYS A 78 6.10 1.99 4.66
C CYS A 78 4.92 1.18 5.19
N HIS A 79 5.13 0.38 6.25
CA HIS A 79 3.99 -0.28 6.89
C HIS A 79 3.21 0.69 7.80
N GLY A 80 3.89 1.59 8.47
CA GLY A 80 3.28 2.63 9.31
C GLY A 80 3.40 2.36 10.82
N ASP A 81 3.77 1.17 11.26
CA ASP A 81 3.98 0.82 12.67
C ASP A 81 5.03 1.71 13.35
N LYS A 82 6.14 1.98 12.66
CA LYS A 82 7.21 2.87 13.13
C LYS A 82 6.80 4.35 13.24
N TYR A 83 5.72 4.72 12.57
CA TYR A 83 5.14 6.06 12.57
C TYR A 83 3.89 6.17 13.43
N ASN A 84 3.63 5.20 14.29
CA ASN A 84 2.51 5.18 15.24
C ASN A 84 1.14 5.50 14.62
N VAL A 85 0.90 5.10 13.35
CA VAL A 85 -0.29 5.50 12.57
C VAL A 85 -1.63 5.06 13.17
N LYS A 86 -1.62 4.17 14.16
CA LYS A 86 -2.82 3.81 14.94
C LYS A 86 -3.27 4.91 15.91
N TYR A 87 -2.38 5.83 16.26
CA TYR A 87 -2.62 6.88 17.24
C TYR A 87 -2.72 8.27 16.62
N GLY A 88 -2.38 8.41 15.34
CA GLY A 88 -2.42 9.65 14.59
C GLY A 88 -1.46 9.62 13.41
N LEU A 89 -1.48 10.65 12.59
CA LEU A 89 -0.67 10.70 11.37
C LEU A 89 0.47 11.73 11.45
N ASP A 90 0.67 12.38 12.58
CA ASP A 90 1.62 13.50 12.72
C ASP A 90 3.06 13.08 12.36
N GLU A 91 3.48 11.88 12.79
CA GLU A 91 4.84 11.39 12.53
C GLU A 91 5.07 11.03 11.06
N ILE A 92 4.11 10.33 10.43
CA ILE A 92 4.23 9.99 9.00
C ILE A 92 4.08 11.23 8.11
N GLU A 93 3.28 12.22 8.52
CA GLU A 93 3.16 13.52 7.85
C GLU A 93 4.49 14.30 7.93
N ALA A 94 5.14 14.32 9.10
CA ALA A 94 6.43 14.97 9.26
C ALA A 94 7.50 14.31 8.38
N LYS A 95 7.54 12.99 8.33
CA LYS A 95 8.45 12.25 7.44
C LYS A 95 8.18 12.58 5.98
N ALA A 96 6.92 12.52 5.53
CA ALA A 96 6.53 12.80 4.15
C ALA A 96 6.99 14.19 3.69
N LYS A 97 6.81 15.20 4.53
CA LYS A 97 7.28 16.57 4.27
C LYS A 97 8.80 16.67 4.21
N SER A 98 9.52 15.93 5.06
CA SER A 98 10.99 15.98 5.11
C SER A 98 11.67 15.41 3.87
N ILE A 99 10.95 14.62 3.08
CA ILE A 99 11.45 13.97 1.86
C ILE A 99 10.73 14.46 0.59
N ASP A 100 9.91 15.50 0.71
CA ASP A 100 9.11 16.05 -0.38
C ASP A 100 8.27 14.98 -1.11
N ALA A 101 7.64 14.07 -0.35
CA ALA A 101 6.78 13.04 -0.92
C ALA A 101 5.52 13.63 -1.56
N ASP A 102 5.11 13.09 -2.70
CA ASP A 102 3.81 13.38 -3.33
C ASP A 102 2.73 12.42 -2.83
N ILE A 103 3.11 11.16 -2.60
CA ILE A 103 2.18 10.09 -2.19
C ILE A 103 2.82 9.27 -1.08
N VAL A 104 2.07 9.06 -0.01
CA VAL A 104 2.41 8.18 1.11
C VAL A 104 1.49 6.97 1.07
N ILE A 105 2.07 5.78 0.99
CA ILE A 105 1.33 4.51 1.02
C ILE A 105 1.71 3.75 2.29
N PHE A 106 0.72 3.40 3.10
CA PHE A 106 0.95 2.70 4.36
C PHE A 106 -0.18 1.72 4.69
N GLY A 107 0.02 0.83 5.65
CA GLY A 107 -0.94 -0.18 6.12
C GLY A 107 -1.19 -0.11 7.61
N HIS A 108 -1.01 -1.23 8.31
CA HIS A 108 -0.99 -1.41 9.75
C HIS A 108 -2.33 -1.20 10.48
N THR A 109 -3.12 -0.22 10.10
CA THR A 109 -4.41 0.04 10.75
C THR A 109 -5.50 -0.92 10.30
N HIS A 110 -5.33 -1.57 9.15
CA HIS A 110 -6.34 -2.38 8.44
C HIS A 110 -7.61 -1.60 8.07
N THR A 111 -7.56 -0.28 8.23
CA THR A 111 -8.67 0.64 7.95
C THR A 111 -8.33 1.43 6.70
N PRO A 112 -9.17 1.38 5.67
CA PRO A 112 -8.91 2.13 4.45
C PRO A 112 -8.97 3.63 4.69
N LEU A 113 -8.03 4.34 4.08
CA LEU A 113 -7.93 5.80 4.18
C LEU A 113 -7.39 6.35 2.85
N ASN A 114 -8.02 7.40 2.34
CA ASN A 114 -7.54 8.14 1.19
C ASN A 114 -7.92 9.62 1.35
N PHE A 115 -6.91 10.46 1.54
CA PHE A 115 -7.11 11.90 1.63
C PHE A 115 -5.87 12.66 1.15
N LYS A 116 -6.06 13.94 0.83
CA LYS A 116 -4.98 14.84 0.45
C LYS A 116 -4.83 15.96 1.49
N LYS A 117 -3.59 16.19 1.93
CA LYS A 117 -3.21 17.27 2.86
C LYS A 117 -1.86 17.85 2.42
N ASP A 118 -1.74 19.17 2.41
CA ASP A 118 -0.50 19.88 2.04
C ASP A 118 0.09 19.42 0.68
N ASN A 119 -0.78 19.15 -0.31
CA ASN A 119 -0.49 18.57 -1.60
C ASN A 119 0.00 17.11 -1.60
N ILE A 120 0.15 16.47 -0.46
CA ILE A 120 0.53 15.07 -0.32
C ILE A 120 -0.72 14.20 -0.22
N ILE A 121 -0.75 13.08 -0.96
CA ILE A 121 -1.79 12.07 -0.86
C ILE A 121 -1.37 11.01 0.16
N TYR A 122 -2.25 10.71 1.12
CA TYR A 122 -2.07 9.66 2.11
C TYR A 122 -3.05 8.53 1.80
N LEU A 123 -2.53 7.34 1.54
CA LEU A 123 -3.29 6.17 1.13
C LEU A 123 -3.00 4.96 2.01
N ASN A 124 -4.03 4.46 2.66
CA ASN A 124 -4.05 3.13 3.25
C ASN A 124 -5.08 2.29 2.48
N PRO A 125 -4.71 1.17 1.85
CA PRO A 125 -5.65 0.36 1.06
C PRO A 125 -6.63 -0.43 1.92
N GLY A 126 -6.45 -0.44 3.25
CA GLY A 126 -7.14 -1.34 4.15
C GLY A 126 -6.52 -2.73 4.17
N SER A 127 -7.30 -3.75 4.48
CA SER A 127 -6.87 -5.14 4.46
C SER A 127 -7.81 -5.98 3.61
N VAL A 128 -7.23 -6.83 2.76
CA VAL A 128 -8.00 -7.82 1.96
C VAL A 128 -8.44 -9.02 2.77
N SER A 129 -7.93 -9.16 3.99
CA SER A 129 -8.16 -10.35 4.84
C SER A 129 -8.81 -10.02 6.17
N LEU A 130 -8.28 -9.07 6.91
CA LEU A 130 -8.63 -8.74 8.29
C LEU A 130 -8.99 -7.25 8.45
N PRO A 131 -10.08 -6.75 7.85
CA PRO A 131 -10.45 -5.34 7.95
C PRO A 131 -10.75 -4.94 9.40
N ARG A 132 -10.50 -3.66 9.73
CA ARG A 132 -10.81 -3.07 11.04
C ARG A 132 -11.52 -1.75 10.83
N GLY A 133 -12.48 -1.43 11.72
CA GLY A 133 -13.25 -0.18 11.63
C GLY A 133 -14.25 -0.11 10.47
N VAL A 134 -14.26 -1.13 9.60
CA VAL A 134 -15.19 -1.29 8.47
C VAL A 134 -15.59 -2.77 8.36
N ASP A 135 -16.72 -3.04 7.72
CA ASP A 135 -17.29 -4.39 7.54
C ASP A 135 -16.97 -5.04 6.19
N TYR A 136 -16.02 -4.44 5.44
CA TYR A 136 -15.60 -4.91 4.12
C TYR A 136 -14.08 -5.04 4.01
N LYS A 137 -13.64 -6.00 3.21
CA LYS A 137 -12.24 -6.18 2.78
C LYS A 137 -11.94 -5.22 1.64
N SER A 138 -10.72 -4.72 1.55
CA SER A 138 -10.39 -3.75 0.50
C SER A 138 -8.92 -3.77 0.10
N PHE A 139 -8.69 -3.29 -1.11
CA PHE A 139 -7.41 -2.87 -1.66
C PHE A 139 -7.66 -1.67 -2.59
N SER A 140 -6.62 -1.09 -3.16
CA SER A 140 -6.77 0.08 -4.01
C SER A 140 -6.15 -0.13 -5.40
N ILE A 141 -6.74 0.52 -6.40
CA ILE A 141 -6.14 0.70 -7.72
C ILE A 141 -5.87 2.18 -7.91
N MET A 142 -4.63 2.53 -8.19
CA MET A 142 -4.21 3.90 -8.48
C MET A 142 -3.85 4.01 -9.96
N ASN A 143 -4.42 4.98 -10.64
CA ASN A 143 -4.05 5.36 -11.99
C ASN A 143 -3.31 6.67 -11.95
N LEU A 144 -2.08 6.67 -12.45
CA LEU A 144 -1.21 7.82 -12.66
C LEU A 144 -1.18 8.13 -14.16
N GLU A 145 -1.65 9.32 -14.54
CA GLU A 145 -1.59 9.82 -15.93
C GLU A 145 -1.17 11.28 -15.90
N ASN A 146 0.10 11.56 -16.19
CA ASN A 146 0.69 12.87 -16.02
C ASN A 146 0.48 13.38 -14.57
N ASP A 147 -0.10 14.58 -14.38
CA ASP A 147 -0.40 15.12 -13.05
C ASP A 147 -1.73 14.64 -12.46
N ASN A 148 -2.48 13.78 -13.17
CA ASN A 148 -3.77 13.28 -12.71
C ASN A 148 -3.59 11.96 -11.95
N ILE A 149 -3.96 11.97 -10.67
CA ILE A 149 -3.92 10.79 -9.80
C ILE A 149 -5.36 10.42 -9.45
N LYS A 150 -5.79 9.25 -9.92
CA LYS A 150 -7.12 8.70 -9.58
C LYS A 150 -6.92 7.43 -8.76
N ILE A 151 -7.52 7.40 -7.58
CA ILE A 151 -7.46 6.25 -6.67
C ILE A 151 -8.88 5.70 -6.50
N GLU A 152 -9.04 4.41 -6.74
CA GLU A 152 -10.26 3.67 -6.55
C GLU A 152 -10.06 2.61 -5.48
N GLN A 153 -10.93 2.60 -4.47
CA GLN A 153 -10.97 1.53 -3.48
C GLN A 153 -11.86 0.40 -3.97
N ILE A 154 -11.28 -0.80 -4.09
CA ILE A 154 -11.99 -2.03 -4.45
C ILE A 154 -12.39 -2.76 -3.16
N ARG A 155 -13.64 -3.24 -3.13
CA ARG A 155 -14.23 -3.93 -1.97
C ARG A 155 -14.65 -5.34 -2.30
#